data_1d8e5cb9e8bffb36ca426fc65ade0f4a
#
_entry.id   1d8e5cb9e8bffb36ca426fc65ade0f4a
#
_cell.length_a   1.000
_cell.length_b   1.000
_cell.length_c   1.000
_cell.angle_alpha   90.00
_cell.angle_beta   90.00
_cell.angle_gamma   90.00
#
_symmetry.space_group_name_H-M   'P 1'
#
loop_
_entity.id
_entity.type
_entity.pdbx_description
1 polymer ?
#
loop_
_entity_poly.entity_id
_entity_poly.type
_entity_poly.pdbx_seq_one_letter_code
_entity_poly.pdbx_strand_id
1 'polypeptide(L)'
;MSIRLKLTLALSAIAATLLISSIISVLEYSRMSTYVSDLIAENIKSINASQKLAQLSNDYNLGILAVVGDETTSRLPDFDQDAFMNRCDSIRRSLTSVKMLPLADSVVYSYSAFMLTSLELQNVISSDFIDSRTWYFDRLQPRYNRLRRDIDNLSGAIYGDLQKNSLTFQRGFYRSIIPGIVAVSVGLLLVVMLLFFILTSYVNPLRKMLDGMENYRSYNKKYTYSFEGDDELSELNAGITELIGENQQMRSRVNALRDKLNAKPE
;
A
#
# COMPACT_ATOMS: atom_id res chain seq x y z
N MET A 1 -31.08 -28.11 -13.45
CA MET A 1 -30.67 -26.71 -13.10
C MET A 1 -30.28 -26.01 -14.38
N SER A 2 -30.91 -24.85 -14.73
CA SER A 2 -30.70 -24.19 -16.02
C SER A 2 -29.24 -23.76 -16.21
N ILE A 3 -28.79 -23.79 -17.46
CA ILE A 3 -27.44 -23.37 -17.87
C ILE A 3 -27.17 -21.89 -17.40
N ARG A 4 -28.18 -21.06 -17.56
CA ARG A 4 -28.10 -19.63 -17.12
C ARG A 4 -27.79 -19.52 -15.63
N LEU A 5 -28.45 -20.32 -14.78
CA LEU A 5 -28.25 -20.26 -13.35
C LEU A 5 -26.84 -20.76 -12.93
N LYS A 6 -26.35 -21.84 -13.55
CA LYS A 6 -24.98 -22.37 -13.30
C LYS A 6 -23.92 -21.33 -13.66
N LEU A 7 -24.08 -20.67 -14.80
CA LEU A 7 -23.12 -19.69 -15.34
C LEU A 7 -23.14 -18.38 -14.55
N THR A 8 -24.33 -17.85 -14.21
CA THR A 8 -24.45 -16.64 -13.41
C THR A 8 -23.92 -16.83 -11.99
N LEU A 9 -24.14 -18.01 -11.39
CA LEU A 9 -23.66 -18.32 -10.04
C LEU A 9 -22.13 -18.42 -10.00
N ALA A 10 -21.51 -19.07 -10.99
CA ALA A 10 -20.06 -19.15 -11.11
C ALA A 10 -19.43 -17.76 -11.34
N LEU A 11 -20.00 -16.94 -12.23
CA LEU A 11 -19.52 -15.60 -12.53
C LEU A 11 -19.67 -14.66 -11.33
N SER A 12 -20.80 -14.73 -10.62
CA SER A 12 -21.04 -13.92 -9.43
C SER A 12 -20.11 -14.29 -8.28
N ALA A 13 -19.78 -15.59 -8.11
CA ALA A 13 -18.82 -16.02 -7.10
C ALA A 13 -17.42 -15.48 -7.38
N ILE A 14 -16.96 -15.51 -8.63
CA ILE A 14 -15.66 -14.93 -9.03
C ILE A 14 -15.66 -13.42 -8.81
N ALA A 15 -16.71 -12.72 -9.26
CA ALA A 15 -16.83 -11.29 -9.09
C ALA A 15 -16.85 -10.87 -7.61
N ALA A 16 -17.59 -11.58 -6.77
CA ALA A 16 -17.65 -11.34 -5.32
C ALA A 16 -16.28 -11.53 -4.66
N THR A 17 -15.55 -12.60 -5.00
CA THR A 17 -14.20 -12.86 -4.47
C THR A 17 -13.22 -11.75 -4.84
N LEU A 18 -13.23 -11.30 -6.10
CA LEU A 18 -12.37 -10.22 -6.58
C LEU A 18 -12.72 -8.88 -5.93
N LEU A 19 -14.02 -8.57 -5.78
CA LEU A 19 -14.48 -7.34 -5.13
C LEU A 19 -14.06 -7.29 -3.66
N ILE A 20 -14.31 -8.35 -2.89
CA ILE A 20 -13.94 -8.43 -1.47
C ILE A 20 -12.42 -8.25 -1.32
N SER A 21 -11.64 -8.95 -2.12
CA SER A 21 -10.18 -8.85 -2.08
C SER A 21 -9.68 -7.45 -2.45
N SER A 22 -10.29 -6.82 -3.46
CA SER A 22 -9.94 -5.44 -3.86
C SER A 22 -10.22 -4.45 -2.72
N ILE A 23 -11.37 -4.56 -2.06
CA ILE A 23 -11.73 -3.70 -0.93
C ILE A 23 -10.72 -3.86 0.22
N ILE A 24 -10.38 -5.10 0.60
CA ILE A 24 -9.39 -5.38 1.65
C ILE A 24 -8.04 -4.76 1.29
N SER A 25 -7.56 -4.97 0.06
CA SER A 25 -6.27 -4.43 -0.40
C SER A 25 -6.22 -2.90 -0.36
N VAL A 26 -7.29 -2.22 -0.77
CA VAL A 26 -7.38 -0.76 -0.75
C VAL A 26 -7.39 -0.24 0.70
N LEU A 27 -8.15 -0.87 1.59
CA LEU A 27 -8.20 -0.48 3.02
C LEU A 27 -6.84 -0.64 3.71
N GLU A 28 -6.16 -1.75 3.49
CA GLU A 28 -4.82 -2.00 4.04
C GLU A 28 -3.79 -1.01 3.48
N TYR A 29 -3.82 -0.74 2.18
CA TYR A 29 -2.95 0.26 1.56
C TYR A 29 -3.18 1.66 2.11
N SER A 30 -4.45 2.09 2.26
CA SER A 30 -4.80 3.39 2.81
C SER A 30 -4.31 3.55 4.25
N ARG A 31 -4.54 2.56 5.12
CA ARG A 31 -4.06 2.57 6.51
C ARG A 31 -2.54 2.68 6.59
N MET A 32 -1.84 1.91 5.76
CA MET A 32 -0.38 1.92 5.71
C MET A 32 0.16 3.28 5.24
N SER A 33 -0.42 3.86 4.19
CA SER A 33 -0.02 5.16 3.65
C SER A 33 -0.17 6.28 4.69
N THR A 34 -1.29 6.32 5.40
CA THR A 34 -1.52 7.31 6.46
C THR A 34 -0.51 7.15 7.59
N TYR A 35 -0.31 5.93 8.10
CA TYR A 35 0.64 5.66 9.18
C TYR A 35 2.06 6.11 8.83
N VAL A 36 2.52 5.85 7.59
CA VAL A 36 3.86 6.24 7.15
C VAL A 36 3.99 7.75 6.98
N SER A 37 2.97 8.38 6.40
CA SER A 37 2.96 9.83 6.23
C SER A 37 3.06 10.55 7.57
N ASP A 38 2.27 10.13 8.56
CA ASP A 38 2.28 10.73 9.90
C ASP A 38 3.62 10.51 10.59
N LEU A 39 4.17 9.29 10.54
CA LEU A 39 5.46 8.96 11.14
C LEU A 39 6.61 9.78 10.52
N ILE A 40 6.64 9.93 9.21
CA ILE A 40 7.67 10.73 8.52
C ILE A 40 7.52 12.20 8.89
N ALA A 41 6.30 12.74 8.87
CA ALA A 41 6.05 14.15 9.20
C ALA A 41 6.48 14.48 10.63
N GLU A 42 6.19 13.63 11.61
CA GLU A 42 6.57 13.80 13.01
C GLU A 42 8.10 13.71 13.20
N ASN A 43 8.76 12.73 12.58
CA ASN A 43 10.22 12.63 12.67
C ASN A 43 10.94 13.81 12.00
N ILE A 44 10.46 14.28 10.85
CA ILE A 44 11.00 15.46 10.19
C ILE A 44 10.83 16.70 11.08
N LYS A 45 9.68 16.86 11.73
CA LYS A 45 9.43 17.96 12.65
C LYS A 45 10.40 17.94 13.82
N SER A 46 10.68 16.77 14.40
CA SER A 46 11.62 16.60 15.51
C SER A 46 13.07 16.91 15.09
N ILE A 47 13.48 16.42 13.91
CA ILE A 47 14.81 16.70 13.34
C ILE A 47 14.98 18.20 13.09
N ASN A 48 13.98 18.85 12.47
CA ASN A 48 14.03 20.28 12.19
C ASN A 48 14.10 21.11 13.49
N ALA A 49 13.36 20.72 14.53
CA ALA A 49 13.42 21.37 15.84
C ALA A 49 14.82 21.27 16.45
N SER A 50 15.43 20.08 16.42
CA SER A 50 16.79 19.83 16.92
C SER A 50 17.85 20.59 16.13
N GLN A 51 17.77 20.60 14.81
CA GLN A 51 18.69 21.34 13.92
C GLN A 51 18.56 22.85 14.12
N LYS A 52 17.34 23.35 14.25
CA LYS A 52 17.09 24.77 14.53
C LYS A 52 17.72 25.20 15.87
N LEU A 53 17.57 24.36 16.91
CA LEU A 53 18.20 24.63 18.20
C LEU A 53 19.72 24.59 18.09
N ALA A 54 20.30 23.61 17.39
CA ALA A 54 21.74 23.53 17.17
C ALA A 54 22.27 24.78 16.47
N GLN A 55 21.62 25.23 15.39
CA GLN A 55 22.03 26.44 14.65
C GLN A 55 21.97 27.69 15.53
N LEU A 56 20.84 27.93 16.22
CA LEU A 56 20.65 29.08 17.04
C LEU A 56 21.64 29.13 18.24
N SER A 57 21.92 27.95 18.83
CA SER A 57 22.90 27.82 19.90
C SER A 57 24.33 28.07 19.41
N ASN A 58 24.64 27.64 18.19
CA ASN A 58 25.93 27.90 17.56
C ASN A 58 26.10 29.39 17.26
N ASP A 59 25.10 30.04 16.67
CA ASP A 59 25.16 31.48 16.35
C ASP A 59 25.28 32.32 17.61
N TYR A 60 24.56 31.95 18.68
CA TYR A 60 24.68 32.60 19.98
C TYR A 60 26.06 32.39 20.61
N ASN A 61 26.61 31.17 20.57
CA ASN A 61 27.96 30.87 21.06
C ASN A 61 29.04 31.63 20.30
N LEU A 62 28.92 31.76 18.97
CA LEU A 62 29.83 32.57 18.15
C LEU A 62 29.74 34.05 18.49
N GLY A 63 28.53 34.54 18.77
CA GLY A 63 28.33 35.92 19.25
C GLY A 63 29.04 36.18 20.58
N ILE A 64 28.98 35.22 21.53
CA ILE A 64 29.72 35.35 22.82
C ILE A 64 31.22 35.29 22.57
N LEU A 65 31.70 34.38 21.72
CA LEU A 65 33.13 34.26 21.41
C LEU A 65 33.69 35.55 20.78
N ALA A 66 32.89 36.20 19.92
CA ALA A 66 33.27 37.49 19.34
C ALA A 66 33.44 38.59 20.41
N VAL A 67 32.52 38.65 21.38
CA VAL A 67 32.61 39.59 22.52
C VAL A 67 33.82 39.29 23.41
N VAL A 68 34.09 38.02 23.71
CA VAL A 68 35.25 37.58 24.49
C VAL A 68 36.59 37.88 23.76
N GLY A 69 36.56 37.84 22.41
CA GLY A 69 37.74 38.13 21.57
C GLY A 69 38.03 39.63 21.39
N ASP A 70 36.99 40.45 21.33
CA ASP A 70 37.08 41.91 21.17
C ASP A 70 36.01 42.61 22.04
N GLU A 71 36.37 42.86 23.28
CA GLU A 71 35.47 43.45 24.30
C GLU A 71 34.99 44.84 23.96
N THR A 72 35.69 45.56 23.06
CA THR A 72 35.42 46.96 22.78
C THR A 72 34.41 47.22 21.68
N THR A 73 34.22 46.24 20.78
CA THR A 73 33.51 46.46 19.52
C THR A 73 32.24 45.62 19.38
N SER A 74 32.09 44.53 20.16
CA SER A 74 31.01 43.57 19.98
C SER A 74 29.83 43.84 20.91
N ARG A 75 28.62 43.85 20.35
CA ARG A 75 27.39 43.94 21.13
C ARG A 75 27.12 42.58 21.81
N LEU A 76 26.76 42.63 23.11
CA LEU A 76 26.33 41.47 23.86
C LEU A 76 25.14 40.78 23.16
N PRO A 77 25.18 39.42 22.97
CA PRO A 77 24.03 38.68 22.43
C PRO A 77 22.82 38.84 23.34
N ASP A 78 21.67 39.11 22.76
CA ASP A 78 20.43 39.25 23.49
C ASP A 78 19.86 37.85 23.89
N PHE A 79 19.36 37.76 25.13
CA PHE A 79 18.73 36.53 25.65
C PHE A 79 17.20 36.69 25.68
N ASP A 80 16.53 36.03 24.77
CA ASP A 80 15.08 35.98 24.71
C ASP A 80 14.58 34.72 25.49
N GLN A 81 14.05 34.97 26.71
CA GLN A 81 13.54 33.91 27.59
C GLN A 81 12.32 33.20 27.02
N ASP A 82 11.42 33.88 26.33
CA ASP A 82 10.21 33.29 25.74
C ASP A 82 10.60 32.39 24.57
N ALA A 83 11.50 32.80 23.72
CA ALA A 83 12.05 31.99 22.67
C ALA A 83 12.78 30.74 23.22
N PHE A 84 13.51 30.88 24.34
CA PHE A 84 14.14 29.74 25.04
C PHE A 84 13.12 28.72 25.50
N MET A 85 12.09 29.12 26.22
CA MET A 85 11.04 28.24 26.73
C MET A 85 10.29 27.56 25.58
N ASN A 86 9.92 28.33 24.55
CA ASN A 86 9.23 27.77 23.37
C ASN A 86 10.06 26.73 22.62
N ARG A 87 11.39 26.90 22.57
CA ARG A 87 12.27 25.90 21.94
C ARG A 87 12.33 24.59 22.74
N CYS A 88 12.48 24.70 24.08
CA CYS A 88 12.46 23.53 24.96
C CYS A 88 11.14 22.74 24.80
N ASP A 89 10.02 23.44 24.81
CA ASP A 89 8.69 22.87 24.62
C ASP A 89 8.49 22.28 23.22
N SER A 90 9.05 22.93 22.19
CA SER A 90 8.98 22.43 20.82
C SER A 90 9.67 21.10 20.66
N ILE A 91 10.84 20.92 21.26
CA ILE A 91 11.55 19.63 21.22
C ILE A 91 10.74 18.54 21.91
N ARG A 92 10.21 18.79 23.10
CA ARG A 92 9.40 17.82 23.83
C ARG A 92 8.13 17.45 23.08
N ARG A 93 7.40 18.44 22.54
CA ARG A 93 6.14 18.23 21.81
C ARG A 93 6.32 17.60 20.42
N SER A 94 7.51 17.69 19.85
CA SER A 94 7.79 17.09 18.53
C SER A 94 8.05 15.60 18.59
N LEU A 95 8.26 15.02 19.79
CA LEU A 95 8.62 13.62 19.96
C LEU A 95 7.37 12.76 20.20
N THR A 96 7.13 11.80 19.35
CA THR A 96 6.04 10.83 19.46
C THR A 96 6.46 9.61 20.26
N SER A 97 7.75 9.26 20.24
CA SER A 97 8.27 8.08 20.91
C SER A 97 8.64 8.37 22.37
N VAL A 98 7.97 7.70 23.30
CA VAL A 98 8.29 7.76 24.75
C VAL A 98 9.76 7.42 25.02
N LYS A 99 10.39 6.60 24.19
CA LYS A 99 11.81 6.22 24.31
C LYS A 99 12.77 7.38 24.07
N MET A 100 12.33 8.39 23.34
CA MET A 100 13.14 9.58 23.02
C MET A 100 13.06 10.67 24.11
N LEU A 101 12.08 10.60 25.01
CA LEU A 101 11.89 11.61 26.06
C LEU A 101 13.13 11.83 26.93
N PRO A 102 13.88 10.81 27.40
CA PRO A 102 15.09 11.03 28.16
C PRO A 102 16.19 11.78 27.41
N LEU A 103 16.28 11.58 26.08
CA LEU A 103 17.23 12.30 25.23
C LEU A 103 16.80 13.76 25.04
N ALA A 104 15.51 14.01 24.86
CA ALA A 104 14.98 15.36 24.82
C ALA A 104 15.19 16.11 26.14
N ASP A 105 14.98 15.43 27.27
CA ASP A 105 15.22 16.01 28.58
C ASP A 105 16.71 16.33 28.78
N SER A 106 17.63 15.50 28.27
CA SER A 106 19.06 15.81 28.27
C SER A 106 19.40 17.03 27.46
N VAL A 107 18.77 17.20 26.26
CA VAL A 107 18.93 18.41 25.43
C VAL A 107 18.41 19.63 26.17
N VAL A 108 17.21 19.56 26.76
CA VAL A 108 16.63 20.70 27.53
C VAL A 108 17.53 21.07 28.70
N TYR A 109 18.04 20.07 29.42
CA TYR A 109 18.95 20.31 30.55
C TYR A 109 20.24 20.94 30.10
N SER A 110 20.92 20.40 29.08
CA SER A 110 22.19 20.96 28.60
C SER A 110 22.04 22.33 27.95
N TYR A 111 20.90 22.56 27.26
CA TYR A 111 20.55 23.89 26.72
C TYR A 111 20.34 24.90 27.87
N SER A 112 19.57 24.52 28.89
CA SER A 112 19.37 25.37 30.07
C SER A 112 20.69 25.69 30.76
N ALA A 113 21.56 24.70 30.95
CA ALA A 113 22.87 24.90 31.57
C ALA A 113 23.79 25.86 30.74
N PHE A 114 23.75 25.70 29.39
CA PHE A 114 24.49 26.61 28.50
C PHE A 114 23.98 28.05 28.57
N MET A 115 22.64 28.21 28.44
CA MET A 115 22.04 29.56 28.46
C MET A 115 22.21 30.25 29.82
N LEU A 116 22.02 29.55 30.95
CA LEU A 116 22.24 30.14 32.28
C LEU A 116 23.69 30.54 32.51
N THR A 117 24.64 29.71 32.05
CA THR A 117 26.08 30.08 32.15
C THR A 117 26.41 31.28 31.27
N SER A 118 25.77 31.40 30.10
CA SER A 118 25.99 32.55 29.21
C SER A 118 25.52 33.87 29.79
N LEU A 119 24.54 33.90 30.70
CA LEU A 119 24.09 35.11 31.41
C LEU A 119 25.17 35.68 32.35
N GLU A 120 26.15 34.86 32.75
CA GLU A 120 27.29 35.33 33.54
C GLU A 120 28.21 36.28 32.74
N LEU A 121 28.14 36.27 31.39
CA LEU A 121 29.02 37.02 30.50
C LEU A 121 29.09 38.53 30.84
N GLN A 122 27.96 39.15 31.16
CA GLN A 122 27.91 40.58 31.51
C GLN A 122 28.73 40.88 32.78
N ASN A 123 28.62 40.01 33.78
CA ASN A 123 29.37 40.14 35.03
C ASN A 123 30.86 39.85 34.80
N VAL A 124 31.19 38.88 33.93
CA VAL A 124 32.58 38.54 33.58
C VAL A 124 33.29 39.71 32.92
N ILE A 125 32.65 40.36 31.94
CA ILE A 125 33.22 41.50 31.21
C ILE A 125 33.36 42.74 32.13
N SER A 126 32.42 42.91 33.07
CA SER A 126 32.45 44.04 34.01
C SER A 126 33.42 43.82 35.18
N SER A 127 34.07 42.69 35.28
CA SER A 127 34.94 42.29 36.40
C SER A 127 36.42 42.44 36.02
N ASP A 128 37.17 43.22 36.77
CA ASP A 128 38.64 43.32 36.60
C ASP A 128 39.40 42.05 37.07
N PHE A 129 38.70 41.09 37.72
CA PHE A 129 39.33 39.91 38.34
C PHE A 129 39.13 38.63 37.57
N ILE A 130 38.22 38.64 36.59
CA ILE A 130 37.88 37.44 35.82
C ILE A 130 38.35 37.60 34.37
N ASP A 131 39.28 36.75 33.93
CA ASP A 131 39.69 36.71 32.53
C ASP A 131 38.56 36.10 31.69
N SER A 132 38.02 36.87 30.77
CA SER A 132 36.90 36.56 29.91
C SER A 132 37.18 35.31 29.04
N ARG A 133 38.41 35.15 28.55
CA ARG A 133 38.84 34.00 27.74
C ARG A 133 38.91 32.75 28.58
N THR A 134 39.51 32.78 29.78
CA THR A 134 39.53 31.62 30.70
C THR A 134 38.12 31.19 31.07
N TRP A 135 37.23 32.16 31.42
CA TRP A 135 35.84 31.86 31.69
C TRP A 135 35.14 31.18 30.50
N TYR A 136 35.34 31.66 29.26
CA TYR A 136 34.73 31.08 28.06
C TYR A 136 35.20 29.63 27.86
N PHE A 137 36.52 29.41 27.85
CA PHE A 137 37.06 28.08 27.54
C PHE A 137 36.84 27.04 28.66
N ASP A 138 36.88 27.46 29.91
CA ASP A 138 36.80 26.53 31.06
C ASP A 138 35.35 26.33 31.53
N ARG A 139 34.45 27.27 31.33
CA ARG A 139 33.09 27.21 31.86
C ARG A 139 32.03 27.14 30.77
N LEU A 140 32.02 28.02 29.78
CA LEU A 140 30.94 28.10 28.80
C LEU A 140 31.11 27.07 27.69
N GLN A 141 32.28 26.96 27.08
CA GLN A 141 32.53 26.04 25.96
C GLN A 141 32.25 24.57 26.32
N PRO A 142 32.60 24.04 27.50
CA PRO A 142 32.24 22.66 27.88
C PRO A 142 30.73 22.49 27.96
N ARG A 143 29.93 23.48 28.37
CA ARG A 143 28.47 23.48 28.40
C ARG A 143 27.90 23.43 26.98
N TYR A 144 28.43 24.28 26.09
CA TYR A 144 28.08 24.24 24.68
C TYR A 144 28.40 22.92 24.02
N ASN A 145 29.58 22.38 24.26
CA ASN A 145 29.98 21.07 23.71
C ASN A 145 29.09 19.91 24.21
N ARG A 146 28.61 19.99 25.46
CA ARG A 146 27.64 19.02 25.99
C ARG A 146 26.31 19.16 25.30
N LEU A 147 25.77 20.37 25.15
CA LEU A 147 24.54 20.64 24.43
C LEU A 147 24.59 20.06 22.99
N ARG A 148 25.69 20.36 22.28
CA ARG A 148 25.89 19.83 20.92
C ARG A 148 25.84 18.32 20.88
N ARG A 149 26.53 17.64 21.78
CA ARG A 149 26.50 16.15 21.87
C ARG A 149 25.10 15.62 22.17
N ASP A 150 24.35 16.26 23.06
CA ASP A 150 23.01 15.84 23.42
C ASP A 150 22.05 16.02 22.25
N ILE A 151 22.19 17.10 21.47
CA ILE A 151 21.42 17.31 20.21
C ILE A 151 21.79 16.26 19.16
N ASP A 152 23.08 15.95 18.99
CA ASP A 152 23.55 14.95 18.03
C ASP A 152 23.05 13.56 18.43
N ASN A 153 23.05 13.22 19.71
CA ASN A 153 22.50 11.97 20.23
C ASN A 153 20.99 11.83 19.99
N LEU A 154 20.23 12.90 20.25
CA LEU A 154 18.79 12.92 19.97
C LEU A 154 18.52 12.77 18.48
N SER A 155 19.19 13.53 17.63
CA SER A 155 19.05 13.45 16.19
C SER A 155 19.41 12.07 15.64
N GLY A 156 20.54 11.51 16.12
CA GLY A 156 20.97 10.16 15.75
C GLY A 156 19.95 9.08 16.15
N ALA A 157 19.34 9.21 17.32
CA ALA A 157 18.28 8.29 17.77
C ALA A 157 17.02 8.41 16.92
N ILE A 158 16.60 9.64 16.55
CA ILE A 158 15.45 9.86 15.66
C ILE A 158 15.72 9.25 14.27
N TYR A 159 16.91 9.46 13.69
CA TYR A 159 17.29 8.84 12.42
C TYR A 159 17.31 7.31 12.50
N GLY A 160 17.82 6.77 13.60
CA GLY A 160 17.82 5.31 13.84
C GLY A 160 16.40 4.74 13.93
N ASP A 161 15.48 5.46 14.56
CA ASP A 161 14.07 5.07 14.66
C ASP A 161 13.37 5.16 13.29
N LEU A 162 13.64 6.23 12.53
CA LEU A 162 13.16 6.37 11.16
C LEU A 162 13.62 5.21 10.27
N GLN A 163 14.88 4.81 10.39
CA GLN A 163 15.44 3.69 9.62
C GLN A 163 14.77 2.36 9.99
N LYS A 164 14.59 2.08 11.29
CA LYS A 164 13.88 0.88 11.76
C LYS A 164 12.42 0.86 11.28
N ASN A 165 11.76 1.99 11.33
CA ASN A 165 10.38 2.14 10.88
C ASN A 165 10.28 1.99 9.35
N SER A 166 11.27 2.45 8.59
CA SER A 166 11.36 2.21 7.14
C SER A 166 11.46 0.72 6.81
N LEU A 167 12.25 -0.06 7.55
CA LEU A 167 12.33 -1.52 7.40
C LEU A 167 11.02 -2.22 7.77
N THR A 168 10.35 -1.75 8.81
CA THR A 168 9.04 -2.25 9.23
C THR A 168 7.98 -1.92 8.19
N PHE A 169 8.03 -0.73 7.60
CA PHE A 169 7.21 -0.32 6.47
C PHE A 169 7.40 -1.23 5.27
N GLN A 170 8.65 -1.48 4.88
CA GLN A 170 8.95 -2.36 3.76
C GLN A 170 8.36 -3.75 3.95
N ARG A 171 8.46 -4.33 5.16
CA ARG A 171 7.83 -5.61 5.51
C ARG A 171 6.30 -5.51 5.50
N GLY A 172 5.73 -4.45 6.03
CA GLY A 172 4.29 -4.20 6.03
C GLY A 172 3.73 -4.02 4.63
N PHE A 173 4.47 -3.35 3.74
CA PHE A 173 4.12 -3.19 2.33
C PHE A 173 4.01 -4.54 1.60
N TYR A 174 5.00 -5.41 1.78
CA TYR A 174 4.91 -6.78 1.23
C TYR A 174 3.74 -7.56 1.82
N ARG A 175 3.48 -7.43 3.11
CA ARG A 175 2.34 -8.10 3.77
C ARG A 175 1.00 -7.59 3.26
N SER A 176 0.89 -6.33 2.86
CA SER A 176 -0.32 -5.74 2.29
C SER A 176 -0.53 -6.12 0.82
N ILE A 177 0.55 -6.27 0.04
CA ILE A 177 0.47 -6.60 -1.39
C ILE A 177 0.23 -8.10 -1.62
N ILE A 178 0.81 -8.98 -0.79
CA ILE A 178 0.69 -10.43 -0.96
C ILE A 178 -0.77 -10.91 -1.07
N PRO A 179 -1.72 -10.51 -0.20
CA PRO A 179 -3.12 -10.89 -0.34
C PRO A 179 -3.74 -10.47 -1.67
N GLY A 180 -3.39 -9.28 -2.17
CA GLY A 180 -3.84 -8.78 -3.47
C GLY A 180 -3.33 -9.65 -4.63
N ILE A 181 -2.05 -9.98 -4.64
CA ILE A 181 -1.45 -10.86 -5.66
C ILE A 181 -2.07 -12.25 -5.62
N VAL A 182 -2.24 -12.82 -4.43
CA VAL A 182 -2.88 -14.14 -4.24
C VAL A 182 -4.32 -14.12 -4.78
N ALA A 183 -5.09 -13.08 -4.47
CA ALA A 183 -6.46 -12.97 -4.94
C ALA A 183 -6.56 -12.83 -6.46
N VAL A 184 -5.70 -12.03 -7.09
CA VAL A 184 -5.63 -11.93 -8.55
C VAL A 184 -5.25 -13.28 -9.18
N SER A 185 -4.28 -13.98 -8.60
CA SER A 185 -3.85 -15.30 -9.09
C SER A 185 -4.97 -16.35 -8.98
N VAL A 186 -5.66 -16.40 -7.84
CA VAL A 186 -6.82 -17.28 -7.63
C VAL A 186 -7.96 -16.90 -8.58
N GLY A 187 -8.25 -15.60 -8.73
CA GLY A 187 -9.27 -15.12 -9.66
C GLY A 187 -8.98 -15.53 -11.11
N LEU A 188 -7.72 -15.39 -11.56
CA LEU A 188 -7.31 -15.80 -12.90
C LEU A 188 -7.47 -17.31 -13.09
N LEU A 189 -7.07 -18.12 -12.10
CA LEU A 189 -7.24 -19.57 -12.13
C LEU A 189 -8.72 -19.97 -12.24
N LEU A 190 -9.59 -19.33 -11.46
CA LEU A 190 -11.03 -19.56 -11.53
C LEU A 190 -11.62 -19.18 -12.90
N VAL A 191 -11.16 -18.09 -13.52
CA VAL A 191 -11.57 -17.71 -14.87
C VAL A 191 -11.15 -18.76 -15.89
N VAL A 192 -9.92 -19.26 -15.82
CA VAL A 192 -9.43 -20.33 -16.71
C VAL A 192 -10.23 -21.60 -16.53
N MET A 193 -10.51 -22.01 -15.28
CA MET A 193 -11.38 -23.16 -14.99
C MET A 193 -12.79 -22.98 -15.53
N LEU A 194 -13.38 -21.78 -15.38
CA LEU A 194 -14.70 -21.48 -15.93
C LEU A 194 -14.70 -21.57 -17.45
N LEU A 195 -13.68 -21.04 -18.11
CA LEU A 195 -13.53 -21.09 -19.57
C LEU A 195 -13.42 -22.54 -20.06
N PHE A 196 -12.61 -23.36 -19.39
CA PHE A 196 -12.51 -24.78 -19.67
C PHE A 196 -13.84 -25.50 -19.47
N PHE A 197 -14.56 -25.18 -18.38
CA PHE A 197 -15.88 -25.73 -18.11
C PHE A 197 -16.89 -25.38 -19.24
N ILE A 198 -16.91 -24.12 -19.67
CA ILE A 198 -17.79 -23.66 -20.77
C ILE A 198 -17.45 -24.41 -22.05
N LEU A 199 -16.18 -24.52 -22.40
CA LEU A 199 -15.74 -25.22 -23.61
C LEU A 199 -16.17 -26.67 -23.60
N THR A 200 -15.95 -27.37 -22.48
CA THR A 200 -16.21 -28.83 -22.38
C THR A 200 -17.69 -29.12 -22.23
N SER A 201 -18.44 -28.38 -21.42
CA SER A 201 -19.82 -28.67 -21.06
C SER A 201 -20.83 -28.07 -22.02
N TYR A 202 -20.47 -27.01 -22.79
CA TYR A 202 -21.43 -26.34 -23.70
C TYR A 202 -20.94 -26.30 -25.13
N VAL A 203 -19.74 -25.79 -25.38
CA VAL A 203 -19.27 -25.58 -26.77
C VAL A 203 -19.06 -26.90 -27.50
N ASN A 204 -18.40 -27.85 -26.89
CA ASN A 204 -18.16 -29.18 -27.50
C ASN A 204 -19.43 -29.97 -27.81
N PRO A 205 -20.43 -30.08 -26.89
CA PRO A 205 -21.73 -30.72 -27.22
C PRO A 205 -22.45 -30.02 -28.35
N LEU A 206 -22.53 -28.66 -28.34
CA LEU A 206 -23.17 -27.91 -29.42
C LEU A 206 -22.51 -28.14 -30.77
N ARG A 207 -21.17 -28.19 -30.80
CA ARG A 207 -20.43 -28.48 -32.04
C ARG A 207 -20.71 -29.90 -32.54
N LYS A 208 -20.77 -30.91 -31.65
CA LYS A 208 -21.12 -32.27 -32.02
C LYS A 208 -22.56 -32.41 -32.55
N MET A 209 -23.53 -31.65 -31.96
CA MET A 209 -24.90 -31.57 -32.47
C MET A 209 -24.92 -30.99 -33.87
N LEU A 210 -24.18 -29.89 -34.09
CA LEU A 210 -24.08 -29.22 -35.40
C LEU A 210 -23.47 -30.15 -36.44
N ASP A 211 -22.33 -30.76 -36.12
CA ASP A 211 -21.66 -31.73 -37.02
C ASP A 211 -22.59 -32.93 -37.37
N GLY A 212 -23.37 -33.39 -36.38
CA GLY A 212 -24.38 -34.46 -36.59
C GLY A 212 -25.50 -34.03 -37.54
N MET A 213 -26.00 -32.81 -37.40
CA MET A 213 -27.03 -32.23 -38.29
C MET A 213 -26.49 -32.04 -39.71
N GLU A 214 -25.24 -31.55 -39.85
CA GLU A 214 -24.60 -31.36 -41.14
C GLU A 214 -24.33 -32.67 -41.85
N ASN A 215 -23.90 -33.70 -41.14
CA ASN A 215 -23.74 -35.05 -41.66
C ASN A 215 -25.09 -35.65 -42.15
N TYR A 216 -26.19 -35.43 -41.43
CA TYR A 216 -27.52 -35.81 -41.86
C TYR A 216 -27.93 -35.10 -43.15
N ARG A 217 -27.72 -33.77 -43.20
CA ARG A 217 -28.12 -32.93 -44.35
C ARG A 217 -27.33 -33.23 -45.62
N SER A 218 -25.98 -33.37 -45.50
CA SER A 218 -25.10 -33.49 -46.66
C SER A 218 -24.91 -34.93 -47.15
N TYR A 219 -24.91 -35.90 -46.23
CA TYR A 219 -24.58 -37.29 -46.53
C TYR A 219 -25.73 -38.29 -46.22
N ASN A 220 -26.88 -37.79 -45.75
CA ASN A 220 -28.02 -38.59 -45.33
C ASN A 220 -27.65 -39.65 -44.25
N LYS A 221 -26.61 -39.39 -43.43
CA LYS A 221 -26.20 -40.26 -42.35
C LYS A 221 -27.16 -40.10 -41.16
N LYS A 222 -27.42 -41.22 -40.48
CA LYS A 222 -28.24 -41.20 -39.27
C LYS A 222 -27.64 -40.31 -38.19
N TYR A 223 -28.44 -39.46 -37.57
CA TYR A 223 -28.03 -38.68 -36.38
C TYR A 223 -27.95 -39.65 -35.20
N THR A 224 -26.76 -39.77 -34.60
CA THR A 224 -26.47 -40.73 -33.51
C THR A 224 -25.93 -40.07 -32.26
N TYR A 225 -25.81 -38.73 -32.25
CA TYR A 225 -25.30 -38.07 -31.09
C TYR A 225 -26.31 -38.09 -29.95
N SER A 226 -25.89 -38.61 -28.79
CA SER A 226 -26.65 -38.62 -27.55
C SER A 226 -25.97 -37.70 -26.56
N PHE A 227 -26.71 -36.80 -25.93
CA PHE A 227 -26.25 -35.95 -24.86
C PHE A 227 -26.95 -36.31 -23.58
N GLU A 228 -26.16 -36.80 -22.60
CA GLU A 228 -26.63 -37.12 -21.26
C GLU A 228 -26.51 -35.88 -20.37
N GLY A 229 -27.61 -35.22 -20.11
CA GLY A 229 -27.71 -34.05 -19.26
C GLY A 229 -29.14 -33.78 -18.85
N ASP A 230 -29.33 -32.96 -17.85
CA ASP A 230 -30.65 -32.51 -17.36
C ASP A 230 -30.75 -30.98 -17.45
N ASP A 231 -30.38 -30.47 -18.63
CA ASP A 231 -30.37 -29.04 -18.93
C ASP A 231 -30.87 -28.74 -20.35
N GLU A 232 -30.90 -27.48 -20.73
CA GLU A 232 -31.44 -27.00 -22.02
C GLU A 232 -30.71 -27.60 -23.23
N LEU A 233 -29.50 -28.10 -23.09
CA LEU A 233 -28.78 -28.83 -24.17
C LEU A 233 -29.34 -30.22 -24.39
N SER A 234 -29.79 -30.90 -23.35
CA SER A 234 -30.47 -32.19 -23.47
C SER A 234 -31.80 -32.04 -24.20
N GLU A 235 -32.56 -31.00 -23.82
CA GLU A 235 -33.84 -30.69 -24.49
C GLU A 235 -33.63 -30.30 -25.96
N LEU A 236 -32.60 -29.53 -26.27
CA LEU A 236 -32.22 -29.19 -27.64
C LEU A 236 -31.82 -30.42 -28.44
N ASN A 237 -31.03 -31.32 -27.88
CA ASN A 237 -30.63 -32.56 -28.53
C ASN A 237 -31.84 -33.52 -28.81
N ALA A 238 -32.78 -33.60 -27.86
CA ALA A 238 -34.03 -34.36 -28.05
C ALA A 238 -34.87 -33.76 -29.18
N GLY A 239 -35.07 -32.44 -29.22
CA GLY A 239 -35.79 -31.76 -30.30
C GLY A 239 -35.14 -31.94 -31.69
N ILE A 240 -33.81 -31.90 -31.77
CA ILE A 240 -33.07 -32.16 -33.01
C ILE A 240 -33.34 -33.63 -33.47
N THR A 241 -33.29 -34.55 -32.54
CA THR A 241 -33.50 -35.99 -32.84
C THR A 241 -34.93 -36.24 -33.37
N GLU A 242 -35.93 -35.61 -32.73
CA GLU A 242 -37.33 -35.70 -33.13
C GLU A 242 -37.54 -35.11 -34.53
N LEU A 243 -37.07 -33.87 -34.80
CA LEU A 243 -37.17 -33.25 -36.11
C LEU A 243 -36.51 -34.05 -37.24
N ILE A 244 -35.36 -34.66 -36.97
CA ILE A 244 -34.68 -35.52 -37.94
C ILE A 244 -35.50 -36.78 -38.19
N GLY A 245 -36.09 -37.38 -37.13
CA GLY A 245 -36.97 -38.56 -37.23
C GLY A 245 -38.21 -38.27 -38.08
N GLU A 246 -38.89 -37.15 -37.85
CA GLU A 246 -40.04 -36.72 -38.64
C GLU A 246 -39.67 -36.48 -40.13
N ASN A 247 -38.53 -35.83 -40.38
CA ASN A 247 -38.04 -35.58 -41.72
C ASN A 247 -37.74 -36.90 -42.47
N GLN A 248 -37.18 -37.89 -41.81
CA GLN A 248 -36.94 -39.23 -42.36
C GLN A 248 -38.24 -39.93 -42.70
N GLN A 249 -39.25 -39.89 -41.82
CA GLN A 249 -40.55 -40.43 -42.08
C GLN A 249 -41.25 -39.76 -43.27
N MET A 250 -41.20 -38.44 -43.33
CA MET A 250 -41.78 -37.73 -44.50
C MET A 250 -41.08 -38.09 -45.80
N ARG A 251 -39.78 -38.15 -45.84
CA ARG A 251 -39.01 -38.58 -47.02
C ARG A 251 -39.34 -40.00 -47.44
N SER A 252 -39.49 -40.95 -46.51
CA SER A 252 -39.86 -42.31 -46.83
C SER A 252 -41.30 -42.42 -47.38
N ARG A 253 -42.25 -41.61 -46.85
CA ARG A 253 -43.63 -41.54 -47.37
C ARG A 253 -43.66 -40.94 -48.78
N VAL A 254 -42.89 -39.86 -49.03
CA VAL A 254 -42.79 -39.24 -50.37
C VAL A 254 -42.20 -40.23 -51.38
N ASN A 255 -41.12 -40.94 -51.00
CA ASN A 255 -40.54 -41.95 -51.89
C ASN A 255 -41.54 -43.14 -52.17
N ALA A 256 -42.24 -43.61 -51.17
CA ALA A 256 -43.25 -44.67 -51.33
C ALA A 256 -44.45 -44.23 -52.21
N LEU A 257 -44.84 -42.92 -52.10
CA LEU A 257 -45.85 -42.34 -52.98
C LEU A 257 -45.35 -42.16 -54.43
N ARG A 258 -44.11 -41.79 -54.60
CA ARG A 258 -43.46 -41.64 -55.92
C ARG A 258 -43.31 -42.98 -56.61
N ASP A 259 -42.92 -44.03 -55.87
CA ASP A 259 -42.81 -45.39 -56.41
C ASP A 259 -44.17 -45.99 -56.82
N LYS A 260 -45.22 -45.69 -56.02
CA LYS A 260 -46.62 -46.06 -56.40
C LYS A 260 -47.14 -45.31 -57.65
N LEU A 261 -46.73 -44.04 -57.83
CA LEU A 261 -47.08 -43.31 -59.02
C LEU A 261 -46.35 -43.76 -60.27
N ASN A 262 -45.08 -44.18 -60.15
CA ASN A 262 -44.25 -44.72 -61.21
C ASN A 262 -44.60 -46.15 -61.55
N ALA A 263 -45.28 -46.95 -60.65
CA ALA A 263 -45.70 -48.33 -60.82
C ALA A 263 -47.15 -48.49 -61.40
N LYS A 264 -47.81 -47.35 -61.76
CA LYS A 264 -49.12 -47.47 -62.50
C LYS A 264 -48.83 -47.53 -64.01
N PRO A 265 -48.96 -48.71 -64.62
CA PRO A 265 -48.93 -48.82 -66.09
C PRO A 265 -50.19 -48.16 -66.66
N GLU A 266 -50.09 -47.47 -67.84
CA GLU A 266 -51.18 -47.01 -68.65
C GLU A 266 -52.22 -48.09 -68.99
#